data_8ad989ad2f7be13cb514f6bfb1b7dde9
#
_entry.id   8ad989ad2f7be13cb514f6bfb1b7dde9
#
_cell.length_a   1.000
_cell.length_b   1.000
_cell.length_c   1.000
_cell.angle_alpha   90.00
_cell.angle_beta   90.00
_cell.angle_gamma   90.00
#
_symmetry.space_group_name_H-M   'P 1'
#
loop_
_entity.id
_entity.type
_entity.pdbx_description
1 polymer ?
#
loop_
_entity_poly.entity_id
_entity_poly.type
_entity_poly.pdbx_seq_one_letter_code
_entity_poly.pdbx_strand_id
1 'polypeptide(L)'
;MNIALMAHDRKKELMVQFCIAYCGILSGHSICATKTTGRLVAEATGLPITLYLSAAQGGSQQIGARIAYNEIDLVLFFCDPAEYESSAAVHEIARLCDQYSIPFASNVATAEVLIQGLRRGDLDWRNIVNPKK
;
A
#
# COMPACT_ATOMS: atom_id res chain seq x y z
N MET A 1 10.95 -4.77 3.37
CA MET A 1 10.20 -3.51 3.32
C MET A 1 8.77 -3.73 3.77
N ASN A 2 8.13 -2.70 4.28
CA ASN A 2 6.74 -2.75 4.74
C ASN A 2 5.85 -2.05 3.71
N ILE A 3 4.86 -2.77 3.18
CA ILE A 3 4.00 -2.32 2.09
C ILE A 3 2.56 -2.23 2.59
N ALA A 4 1.89 -1.11 2.33
CA ALA A 4 0.49 -0.91 2.64
C ALA A 4 -0.35 -0.97 1.36
N LEU A 5 -1.44 -1.73 1.40
CA LEU A 5 -2.37 -1.90 0.29
C LEU A 5 -3.74 -1.34 0.65
N MET A 6 -4.25 -0.48 -0.22
CA MET A 6 -5.59 0.08 -0.15
C MET A 6 -6.16 0.19 -1.55
N ALA A 7 -7.47 0.14 -1.68
CA ALA A 7 -8.14 0.33 -2.96
C ALA A 7 -9.57 0.79 -2.76
N HIS A 8 -10.04 1.69 -3.61
CA HIS A 8 -11.47 1.97 -3.75
C HIS A 8 -12.21 0.72 -4.23
N ASP A 9 -13.50 0.62 -3.96
CA ASP A 9 -14.26 -0.61 -4.23
C ASP A 9 -14.13 -1.08 -5.68
N ARG A 10 -14.21 -0.17 -6.64
CA ARG A 10 -14.08 -0.51 -8.06
C ARG A 10 -12.68 -0.94 -8.48
N LYS A 11 -11.69 -0.72 -7.63
CA LYS A 11 -10.29 -1.06 -7.91
C LYS A 11 -9.78 -2.25 -7.10
N LYS A 12 -10.60 -2.85 -6.25
CA LYS A 12 -10.19 -3.98 -5.42
C LYS A 12 -9.81 -5.20 -6.25
N GLU A 13 -10.57 -5.50 -7.30
CA GLU A 13 -10.24 -6.62 -8.18
C GLU A 13 -8.92 -6.41 -8.90
N LEU A 14 -8.65 -5.18 -9.37
CA LEU A 14 -7.38 -4.84 -9.99
C LEU A 14 -6.21 -5.00 -9.01
N MET A 15 -6.41 -4.60 -7.75
CA MET A 15 -5.42 -4.81 -6.69
C MET A 15 -5.14 -6.30 -6.49
N VAL A 16 -6.18 -7.13 -6.47
CA VAL A 16 -6.04 -8.58 -6.33
C VAL A 16 -5.22 -9.14 -7.50
N GLN A 17 -5.54 -8.77 -8.72
CA GLN A 17 -4.83 -9.23 -9.91
C GLN A 17 -3.37 -8.80 -9.91
N PHE A 18 -3.10 -7.56 -9.51
CA PHE A 18 -1.74 -7.06 -9.36
C PHE A 18 -0.96 -7.90 -8.35
N CYS A 19 -1.55 -8.17 -7.20
CA CYS A 19 -0.88 -8.95 -6.16
C CYS A 19 -0.68 -10.42 -6.56
N ILE A 20 -1.57 -11.00 -7.35
CA ILE A 20 -1.36 -12.34 -7.93
C ILE A 20 -0.14 -12.30 -8.86
N ALA A 21 -0.10 -11.33 -9.77
CA ALA A 21 0.99 -11.23 -10.75
C ALA A 21 2.35 -11.04 -10.07
N TYR A 22 2.40 -10.31 -8.98
CA TYR A 22 3.65 -9.98 -8.28
C TYR A 22 3.80 -10.67 -6.93
N CYS A 23 3.08 -11.78 -6.73
CA CYS A 23 3.11 -12.53 -5.48
C CYS A 23 4.53 -12.94 -5.06
N GLY A 24 5.35 -13.35 -6.03
CA GLY A 24 6.74 -13.76 -5.75
C GLY A 24 7.59 -12.63 -5.17
N ILE A 25 7.42 -11.41 -5.66
CA ILE A 25 8.11 -10.24 -5.12
C ILE A 25 7.54 -9.88 -3.74
N LEU A 26 6.21 -9.82 -3.65
CA LEU A 26 5.52 -9.41 -2.43
C LEU A 26 5.79 -10.36 -1.25
N SER A 27 5.99 -11.64 -1.52
CA SER A 27 6.24 -12.64 -0.47
C SER A 27 7.51 -12.40 0.34
N GLY A 28 8.46 -11.63 -0.19
CA GLY A 28 9.67 -11.24 0.51
C GLY A 28 9.53 -10.03 1.43
N HIS A 29 8.32 -9.48 1.55
CA HIS A 29 8.09 -8.25 2.30
C HIS A 29 6.92 -8.40 3.27
N SER A 30 6.84 -7.49 4.24
CA SER A 30 5.71 -7.42 5.19
C SER A 30 4.60 -6.57 4.60
N ILE A 31 3.38 -7.10 4.60
CA ILE A 31 2.24 -6.44 3.96
C ILE A 31 1.15 -6.17 4.98
N CYS A 32 0.61 -4.97 4.97
CA CYS A 32 -0.60 -4.62 5.69
C CYS A 32 -1.63 -4.02 4.73
N ALA A 33 -2.88 -4.02 5.12
CA ALA A 33 -3.96 -3.53 4.27
C ALA A 33 -5.18 -3.17 5.11
N THR A 34 -6.05 -2.33 4.55
CA THR A 34 -7.41 -2.17 5.06
C THR A 34 -8.16 -3.50 4.88
N LYS A 35 -9.15 -3.74 5.73
CA LYS A 35 -9.73 -5.07 5.94
C LYS A 35 -10.22 -5.75 4.66
N THR A 36 -11.11 -5.09 3.91
CA THR A 36 -11.73 -5.72 2.74
C THR A 36 -10.69 -6.00 1.65
N THR A 37 -9.86 -5.02 1.35
CA THR A 37 -8.77 -5.18 0.37
C THR A 37 -7.82 -6.30 0.79
N GLY A 38 -7.39 -6.27 2.05
CA GLY A 38 -6.44 -7.28 2.55
C GLY A 38 -6.98 -8.69 2.54
N ARG A 39 -8.26 -8.88 2.88
CA ARG A 39 -8.90 -10.19 2.82
C ARG A 39 -8.94 -10.75 1.41
N LEU A 40 -9.34 -9.92 0.44
CA LEU A 40 -9.40 -10.35 -0.96
C LEU A 40 -8.03 -10.75 -1.48
N VAL A 41 -7.01 -9.97 -1.17
CA VAL A 41 -5.64 -10.27 -1.59
C VAL A 41 -5.12 -11.53 -0.90
N ALA A 42 -5.32 -11.66 0.40
CA ALA A 42 -4.87 -12.84 1.16
C ALA A 42 -5.52 -14.13 0.65
N GLU A 43 -6.82 -14.10 0.38
CA GLU A 43 -7.54 -15.25 -0.16
C GLU A 43 -7.05 -15.67 -1.54
N ALA A 44 -6.73 -14.69 -2.38
CA ALA A 44 -6.30 -14.96 -3.76
C ALA A 44 -4.84 -15.39 -3.87
N THR A 45 -3.97 -14.93 -2.98
CA THR A 45 -2.52 -15.11 -3.09
C THR A 45 -1.93 -16.05 -2.04
N GLY A 46 -2.61 -16.23 -0.91
CA GLY A 46 -2.04 -16.94 0.23
C GLY A 46 -1.01 -16.15 1.03
N LEU A 47 -0.76 -14.90 0.68
CA LEU A 47 0.20 -14.05 1.41
C LEU A 47 -0.31 -13.75 2.82
N PRO A 48 0.57 -13.79 3.83
CA PRO A 48 0.22 -13.31 5.17
C PRO A 48 0.10 -11.78 5.13
N ILE A 49 -1.06 -11.26 5.48
CA ILE A 49 -1.35 -9.83 5.45
C ILE A 49 -1.88 -9.39 6.80
N THR A 50 -1.29 -8.34 7.38
CA THR A 50 -1.81 -7.71 8.59
C THR A 50 -3.04 -6.89 8.20
N LEU A 51 -4.20 -7.25 8.74
CA LEU A 51 -5.46 -6.57 8.43
C LEU A 51 -5.74 -5.48 9.47
N TYR A 52 -5.99 -4.27 8.97
CA TYR A 52 -6.53 -3.18 9.78
C TYR A 52 -8.04 -3.11 9.65
N LEU A 53 -8.66 -2.11 10.25
CA LEU A 53 -10.09 -1.86 10.09
C LEU A 53 -10.40 -1.53 8.61
N SER A 54 -11.66 -1.64 8.24
CA SER A 54 -12.09 -1.15 6.93
C SER A 54 -11.86 0.36 6.84
N ALA A 55 -11.76 0.88 5.62
CA ALA A 55 -11.55 2.31 5.42
C ALA A 55 -12.63 3.15 6.11
N ALA A 56 -13.89 2.71 6.04
CA ALA A 56 -15.01 3.41 6.67
C ALA A 56 -14.96 3.40 8.21
N GLN A 57 -14.23 2.48 8.80
CA GLN A 57 -14.14 2.32 10.26
C GLN A 57 -12.81 2.81 10.84
N GLY A 58 -11.99 3.51 10.06
CA GLY A 58 -10.73 4.06 10.54
C GLY A 58 -9.47 3.33 10.09
N GLY A 59 -9.57 2.40 9.14
CA GLY A 59 -8.41 1.66 8.64
C GLY A 59 -7.36 2.54 7.98
N SER A 60 -7.78 3.56 7.23
CA SER A 60 -6.85 4.49 6.60
C SER A 60 -6.10 5.33 7.64
N GLN A 61 -6.76 5.71 8.75
CA GLN A 61 -6.10 6.40 9.84
C GLN A 61 -5.07 5.51 10.55
N GLN A 62 -5.35 4.22 10.69
CA GLN A 62 -4.39 3.27 11.26
C GLN A 62 -3.14 3.17 10.39
N ILE A 63 -3.30 3.08 9.07
CA ILE A 63 -2.17 3.05 8.14
C ILE A 63 -1.43 4.39 8.18
N GLY A 64 -2.15 5.51 8.21
CA GLY A 64 -1.55 6.83 8.32
C GLY A 64 -0.66 6.98 9.56
N ALA A 65 -1.09 6.45 10.69
CA ALA A 65 -0.29 6.45 11.92
C ALA A 65 1.01 5.66 11.73
N ARG A 66 0.97 4.52 11.04
CA ARG A 66 2.17 3.72 10.76
C ARG A 66 3.13 4.44 9.83
N ILE A 67 2.62 5.19 8.86
CA ILE A 67 3.43 6.04 8.00
C ILE A 67 4.20 7.06 8.84
N ALA A 68 3.50 7.74 9.73
CA ALA A 68 4.08 8.77 10.59
C ALA A 68 5.14 8.21 11.55
N TYR A 69 5.04 6.94 11.94
CA TYR A 69 6.02 6.28 12.80
C TYR A 69 7.14 5.54 12.03
N ASN A 70 7.28 5.81 10.74
CA ASN A 70 8.29 5.17 9.89
C ASN A 70 8.17 3.64 9.84
N GLU A 71 6.97 3.14 9.76
CA GLU A 71 6.70 1.71 9.70
C GLU A 71 6.24 1.24 8.31
N ILE A 72 6.11 2.15 7.33
CA ILE A 72 5.70 1.86 5.96
C ILE A 72 6.75 2.39 4.98
N ASP A 73 7.08 1.62 3.97
CA ASP A 73 8.07 1.98 2.95
C ASP A 73 7.48 2.21 1.57
N LEU A 74 6.29 1.69 1.32
CA LEU A 74 5.63 1.79 0.02
C LEU A 74 4.13 1.71 0.22
N VAL A 75 3.39 2.59 -0.44
CA VAL A 75 1.92 2.60 -0.38
C VAL A 75 1.36 2.41 -1.78
N LEU A 76 0.49 1.40 -1.94
CA LEU A 76 -0.31 1.19 -3.14
C LEU A 76 -1.77 1.45 -2.77
N PHE A 77 -2.30 2.56 -3.24
CA PHE A 77 -3.69 2.95 -3.01
C PHE A 77 -4.37 3.13 -4.37
N PHE A 78 -4.94 2.05 -4.91
CA PHE A 78 -5.58 2.11 -6.23
C PHE A 78 -6.88 2.89 -6.16
N CYS A 79 -6.86 4.06 -6.79
CA CYS A 79 -7.94 5.03 -6.70
C CYS A 79 -8.90 4.91 -7.87
N ASP A 80 -10.21 5.04 -7.57
CA ASP A 80 -11.22 5.25 -8.59
C ASP A 80 -11.21 6.74 -8.94
N PRO A 81 -10.96 7.13 -10.20
CA PRO A 81 -10.95 8.54 -10.58
C PRO A 81 -12.24 9.27 -10.24
N ALA A 82 -13.38 8.57 -10.22
CA ALA A 82 -14.67 9.16 -9.87
C ALA A 82 -14.78 9.53 -8.39
N GLU A 83 -13.96 8.91 -7.52
CA GLU A 83 -13.96 9.16 -6.08
C GLU A 83 -12.74 9.96 -5.62
N TYR A 84 -11.79 10.24 -6.50
CA TYR A 84 -10.50 10.80 -6.09
C TYR A 84 -10.65 12.11 -5.32
N GLU A 85 -11.41 13.06 -5.85
CA GLU A 85 -11.56 14.39 -5.23
C GLU A 85 -12.31 14.34 -3.90
N SER A 86 -13.30 13.45 -3.79
CA SER A 86 -14.13 13.34 -2.58
C SER A 86 -13.52 12.43 -1.52
N SER A 87 -12.44 11.72 -1.82
CA SER A 87 -11.85 10.77 -0.90
C SER A 87 -10.87 11.45 0.06
N ALA A 88 -11.30 11.73 1.27
CA ALA A 88 -10.43 12.26 2.31
C ALA A 88 -9.27 11.32 2.63
N ALA A 89 -9.50 10.01 2.57
CA ALA A 89 -8.47 9.01 2.82
C ALA A 89 -7.32 9.09 1.82
N VAL A 90 -7.62 9.22 0.52
CA VAL A 90 -6.60 9.36 -0.51
C VAL A 90 -5.73 10.59 -0.26
N HIS A 91 -6.37 11.74 -0.03
CA HIS A 91 -5.64 12.99 0.16
C HIS A 91 -4.76 12.95 1.42
N GLU A 92 -5.24 12.40 2.50
CA GLU A 92 -4.48 12.31 3.74
C GLU A 92 -3.30 11.35 3.61
N ILE A 93 -3.51 10.17 3.04
CA ILE A 93 -2.44 9.20 2.82
C ILE A 93 -1.39 9.74 1.85
N ALA A 94 -1.81 10.37 0.75
CA ALA A 94 -0.89 10.98 -0.20
C ALA A 94 -0.05 12.09 0.45
N ARG A 95 -0.68 12.94 1.27
CA ARG A 95 0.01 13.99 2.01
C ARG A 95 1.07 13.42 2.95
N LEU A 96 0.72 12.38 3.69
CA LEU A 96 1.67 11.71 4.59
C LEU A 96 2.84 11.07 3.83
N CYS A 97 2.56 10.45 2.70
CA CYS A 97 3.62 9.87 1.87
C CYS A 97 4.57 10.94 1.36
N ASP A 98 4.06 12.10 0.95
CA ASP A 98 4.89 13.22 0.53
C ASP A 98 5.72 13.77 1.71
N GLN A 99 5.10 13.90 2.87
CA GLN A 99 5.78 14.40 4.07
C GLN A 99 6.93 13.50 4.51
N TYR A 100 6.77 12.19 4.41
CA TYR A 100 7.75 11.21 4.89
C TYR A 100 8.54 10.54 3.76
N SER A 101 8.45 11.06 2.54
CA SER A 101 9.17 10.57 1.36
C SER A 101 8.95 9.08 1.11
N ILE A 102 7.69 8.67 1.10
CA ILE A 102 7.28 7.30 0.84
C ILE A 102 6.70 7.23 -0.58
N PRO A 103 7.16 6.30 -1.43
CA PRO A 103 6.57 6.11 -2.75
C PRO A 103 5.08 5.76 -2.64
N PHE A 104 4.29 6.41 -3.47
CA PHE A 104 2.84 6.27 -3.47
C PHE A 104 2.36 6.01 -4.90
N ALA A 105 1.62 4.91 -5.10
CA ALA A 105 1.01 4.59 -6.38
C ALA A 105 -0.51 4.65 -6.25
N SER A 106 -1.14 5.57 -6.98
CA SER A 106 -2.60 5.69 -7.02
C SER A 106 -3.24 4.91 -8.16
N ASN A 107 -2.43 4.30 -9.01
CA ASN A 107 -2.89 3.51 -10.15
C ASN A 107 -1.92 2.37 -10.45
N VAL A 108 -2.37 1.43 -11.27
CA VAL A 108 -1.58 0.23 -11.56
C VAL A 108 -0.31 0.53 -12.34
N ALA A 109 -0.31 1.53 -13.22
CA ALA A 109 0.86 1.86 -14.02
C ALA A 109 2.02 2.32 -13.14
N THR A 110 1.75 3.19 -12.17
CA THR A 110 2.76 3.61 -11.20
C THR A 110 3.20 2.43 -10.33
N ALA A 111 2.26 1.59 -9.90
CA ALA A 111 2.57 0.42 -9.09
C ALA A 111 3.50 -0.56 -9.82
N GLU A 112 3.32 -0.75 -11.13
CA GLU A 112 4.19 -1.60 -11.96
C GLU A 112 5.64 -1.12 -11.92
N VAL A 113 5.87 0.19 -12.03
CA VAL A 113 7.21 0.77 -11.97
C VAL A 113 7.79 0.61 -10.56
N LEU A 114 7.01 0.89 -9.52
CA LEU A 114 7.48 0.82 -8.14
C LEU A 114 7.79 -0.60 -7.70
N ILE A 115 7.01 -1.59 -8.13
CA ILE A 115 7.26 -2.98 -7.74
C ILE A 115 8.57 -3.51 -8.36
N GLN A 116 8.91 -3.07 -9.57
CA GLN A 116 10.17 -3.42 -10.19
C GLN A 116 11.34 -2.76 -9.46
N GLY A 117 11.16 -1.50 -9.05
CA GLY A 117 12.14 -0.81 -8.22
C GLY A 117 12.38 -1.51 -6.88
N LEU A 118 11.30 -1.96 -6.25
CA LEU A 118 11.38 -2.72 -5.00
C LEU A 118 12.20 -4.01 -5.20
N ARG A 119 11.95 -4.73 -6.27
CA ARG A 119 12.67 -5.97 -6.62
C ARG A 119 14.17 -5.73 -6.82
N ARG A 120 14.54 -4.61 -7.43
CA ARG A 120 15.95 -4.25 -7.67
C ARG A 120 16.66 -3.70 -6.44
N GLY A 121 15.95 -3.44 -5.33
CA GLY A 121 16.52 -2.83 -4.15
C GLY A 121 16.60 -1.31 -4.21
N ASP A 122 15.85 -0.66 -5.09
CA ASP A 122 15.88 0.80 -5.25
C ASP A 122 15.40 1.56 -4.00
N LEU A 123 14.71 0.89 -3.07
CA LEU A 123 14.25 1.48 -1.81
C LEU A 123 15.16 1.15 -0.62
N ASP A 124 16.24 0.39 -0.81
CA ASP A 124 17.09 -0.05 0.31
C ASP A 124 17.74 1.11 1.06
N TRP A 125 17.94 2.25 0.40
CA TRP A 125 18.47 3.46 1.03
C TRP A 125 17.61 3.92 2.22
N ARG A 126 16.32 3.60 2.22
CA ARG A 126 15.41 4.00 3.31
C ARG A 126 15.86 3.42 4.66
N ASN A 127 16.37 2.20 4.65
CA ASN A 127 16.86 1.56 5.87
C ASN A 127 18.18 2.19 6.37
N ILE A 128 18.92 2.85 5.47
CA ILE A 128 20.18 3.53 5.83
C ILE A 128 19.89 4.92 6.38
N VAL A 129 19.06 5.71 5.66
CA VAL A 129 18.78 7.11 5.99
C VAL A 129 17.77 7.22 7.14
N ASN A 130 16.83 6.29 7.20
CA ASN A 130 15.72 6.32 8.14
C ASN A 130 15.44 4.91 8.69
N PRO A 131 16.37 4.36 9.49
CA PRO A 131 16.25 2.98 9.96
C PRO A 131 15.03 2.79 10.85
N LYS A 132 14.38 1.66 10.70
CA LYS A 132 13.25 1.28 11.53
C LYS A 132 13.70 0.90 12.93
N LYS A 133 12.89 1.21 13.88
CA LYS A 133 13.16 0.92 15.30
C LYS A 133 12.85 -0.51 15.67
#